data_2fa9c7208f560895e0bf926c58ecfc2c
#
_entry.id   2fa9c7208f560895e0bf926c58ecfc2c
#
_cell.length_a   1.000
_cell.length_b   1.000
_cell.length_c   1.000
_cell.angle_alpha   90.00
_cell.angle_beta   90.00
_cell.angle_gamma   90.00
#
_symmetry.space_group_name_H-M   'P 1'
#
loop_
_entity.id
_entity.type
_entity.pdbx_description
1 polymer ?
#
loop_
_entity_poly.entity_id
_entity_poly.type
_entity_poly.pdbx_seq_one_letter_code
_entity_poly.pdbx_strand_id
1 'polypeptide(L)'
;MKNRLFIGTYTQQNSRGIYQITMDMGYAPETPLKLVAEMISPTYLIVSGNGKILYAASEAQPGIRGEIAAFHCTEKGLTLINKVLAPGAGLVHVVLDPEEKFLFAVSYRDASVLMYEIREDGGIGSLLDEKEHIGQGRDPVRQEKAHAHSVWITPDGMKICVCDLGIDRLIVYEVDRCQGKVVEKKDLCVTFPQGSGPRHLVFHPNGRFAYVLAELTSEVFTLEYSSDAGFETVGKESALCQYEGYSIGAAIRISRDGKYLYSSNRGADDIAVYRVSENGRIKRIMNFSCKGKHPRDFILASCDRYLLCANRDTDNITVYLRDSETGGLSYLREIKGISMPVCLVNTQLNKET
;
A
#
# COMPACT_ATOMS: atom_id res chain seq x y z
N MET A 1 -0.50 -26.40 2.23
CA MET A 1 0.15 -25.11 2.46
C MET A 1 -0.74 -24.32 3.40
N LYS A 2 -0.16 -23.60 4.36
CA LYS A 2 -0.91 -22.70 5.24
C LYS A 2 -0.59 -21.26 4.85
N ASN A 3 -1.60 -20.40 4.89
CA ASN A 3 -1.42 -18.99 4.67
C ASN A 3 -1.11 -18.30 5.99
N ARG A 4 -0.14 -17.40 6.01
CA ARG A 4 0.20 -16.61 7.17
C ARG A 4 -0.10 -15.14 6.85
N LEU A 5 -0.99 -14.56 7.63
CA LEU A 5 -1.38 -13.15 7.51
C LEU A 5 -0.67 -12.35 8.59
N PHE A 6 0.14 -11.37 8.20
CA PHE A 6 0.68 -10.34 9.08
C PHE A 6 -0.20 -9.09 8.99
N ILE A 7 -0.40 -8.45 10.12
CA ILE A 7 -1.34 -7.34 10.28
C ILE A 7 -0.61 -6.19 10.98
N GLY A 8 -0.45 -5.10 10.27
CA GLY A 8 0.02 -3.84 10.80
C GLY A 8 -1.14 -3.04 11.37
N THR A 9 -0.88 -2.30 12.45
CA THR A 9 -1.92 -1.60 13.22
C THR A 9 -1.50 -0.19 13.59
N TYR A 10 -2.48 0.67 13.88
CA TYR A 10 -2.22 1.82 14.76
C TYR A 10 -2.17 1.37 16.22
N THR A 11 -1.25 1.95 17.00
CA THR A 11 -1.05 1.61 18.42
C THR A 11 -1.62 2.68 19.37
N GLN A 12 -2.65 3.40 18.91
CA GLN A 12 -3.28 4.49 19.65
C GLN A 12 -4.34 4.00 20.66
N GLN A 13 -4.69 2.71 20.62
CA GLN A 13 -5.63 2.05 21.51
C GLN A 13 -4.97 0.81 22.14
N ASN A 14 -5.56 -0.38 21.92
CA ASN A 14 -5.13 -1.62 22.56
C ASN A 14 -4.07 -2.40 21.76
N SER A 15 -3.76 -1.99 20.54
CA SER A 15 -2.73 -2.63 19.76
C SER A 15 -1.33 -2.23 20.21
N ARG A 16 -0.36 -3.15 20.06
CA ARG A 16 1.05 -2.99 20.44
C ARG A 16 2.02 -3.14 19.27
N GLY A 17 1.51 -3.37 18.05
CA GLY A 17 2.41 -3.52 16.90
C GLY A 17 1.92 -4.44 15.81
N ILE A 18 2.77 -5.40 15.39
CA ILE A 18 2.49 -6.34 14.32
C ILE A 18 1.91 -7.62 14.88
N TYR A 19 0.77 -8.03 14.32
CA TYR A 19 0.11 -9.28 14.66
C TYR A 19 0.21 -10.29 13.54
N GLN A 20 0.05 -11.56 13.89
CA GLN A 20 0.03 -12.69 12.96
C GLN A 20 -1.14 -13.61 13.26
N ILE A 21 -1.72 -14.18 12.22
CA ILE A 21 -2.65 -15.27 12.28
C ILE A 21 -2.36 -16.28 11.16
N THR A 22 -2.46 -17.56 11.44
CA THR A 22 -2.39 -18.61 10.42
C THR A 22 -3.79 -18.92 9.92
N MET A 23 -3.94 -19.02 8.62
CA MET A 23 -5.19 -19.23 7.94
C MET A 23 -5.14 -20.53 7.14
N ASP A 24 -6.24 -21.26 7.09
CA ASP A 24 -6.40 -22.38 6.17
C ASP A 24 -6.51 -21.92 4.70
N MET A 25 -6.68 -22.84 3.79
CA MET A 25 -6.84 -22.55 2.35
C MET A 25 -8.14 -21.82 2.03
N GLY A 26 -9.12 -21.84 2.92
CA GLY A 26 -10.37 -21.08 2.83
C GLY A 26 -10.35 -19.75 3.58
N TYR A 27 -9.16 -19.34 4.08
CA TYR A 27 -8.98 -18.15 4.91
C TYR A 27 -9.84 -18.14 6.18
N ALA A 28 -10.07 -19.34 6.78
CA ALA A 28 -10.52 -19.43 8.16
C ALA A 28 -9.32 -19.45 9.11
N PRO A 29 -9.41 -18.75 10.27
CA PRO A 29 -8.35 -18.78 11.27
C PRO A 29 -8.09 -20.18 11.79
N GLU A 30 -6.84 -20.64 11.73
CA GLU A 30 -6.40 -21.91 12.33
C GLU A 30 -5.69 -21.71 13.68
N THR A 31 -5.14 -20.50 13.89
CA THR A 31 -4.46 -20.15 15.15
C THR A 31 -5.08 -18.90 15.76
N PRO A 32 -4.96 -18.69 17.07
CA PRO A 32 -5.29 -17.42 17.67
C PRO A 32 -4.45 -16.29 17.08
N LEU A 33 -5.00 -15.08 17.10
CA LEU A 33 -4.27 -13.87 16.81
C LEU A 33 -3.11 -13.70 17.81
N LYS A 34 -1.90 -13.47 17.32
CA LYS A 34 -0.69 -13.36 18.13
C LYS A 34 0.06 -12.08 17.83
N LEU A 35 0.44 -11.30 18.85
CA LEU A 35 1.44 -10.25 18.72
C LEU A 35 2.80 -10.90 18.42
N VAL A 36 3.43 -10.50 17.32
CA VAL A 36 4.71 -11.08 16.86
C VAL A 36 5.85 -10.07 16.85
N ALA A 37 5.55 -8.77 16.88
CA ALA A 37 6.54 -7.72 17.09
C ALA A 37 5.89 -6.49 17.73
N GLU A 38 6.54 -5.91 18.75
CA GLU A 38 6.16 -4.62 19.31
C GLU A 38 6.80 -3.50 18.47
N MET A 39 5.96 -2.59 17.99
CA MET A 39 6.38 -1.45 17.17
C MET A 39 5.32 -0.36 17.23
N ILE A 40 5.71 0.90 17.29
CA ILE A 40 4.76 2.02 17.27
C ILE A 40 4.18 2.16 15.88
N SER A 41 2.86 2.00 15.77
CA SER A 41 2.08 2.23 14.54
C SER A 41 2.77 1.68 13.27
N PRO A 42 3.01 0.36 13.15
CA PRO A 42 3.52 -0.26 11.92
C PRO A 42 2.42 -0.24 10.85
N THR A 43 2.28 0.89 10.16
CA THR A 43 1.16 1.15 9.26
C THR A 43 1.36 0.65 7.85
N TYR A 44 2.58 0.27 7.49
CA TYR A 44 2.85 -0.38 6.22
C TYR A 44 3.85 -1.52 6.36
N LEU A 45 3.50 -2.66 5.79
CA LEU A 45 4.29 -3.89 5.81
C LEU A 45 4.51 -4.37 4.39
N ILE A 46 5.71 -4.87 4.10
CA ILE A 46 6.01 -5.63 2.88
C ILE A 46 6.82 -6.87 3.24
N VAL A 47 6.81 -7.86 2.35
CA VAL A 47 7.60 -9.08 2.50
C VAL A 47 8.47 -9.25 1.27
N SER A 48 9.72 -9.70 1.47
CA SER A 48 10.65 -10.07 0.40
C SER A 48 10.03 -11.12 -0.54
N GLY A 49 10.46 -11.16 -1.80
CA GLY A 49 9.91 -12.06 -2.81
C GLY A 49 10.00 -13.54 -2.45
N ASN A 50 11.01 -13.92 -1.65
CA ASN A 50 11.16 -15.27 -1.11
C ASN A 50 10.34 -15.54 0.18
N GLY A 51 9.62 -14.54 0.70
CA GLY A 51 8.78 -14.66 1.90
C GLY A 51 9.53 -14.75 3.23
N LYS A 52 10.86 -14.56 3.24
CA LYS A 52 11.70 -14.77 4.42
C LYS A 52 11.92 -13.53 5.28
N ILE A 53 11.83 -12.33 4.71
CA ILE A 53 12.05 -11.07 5.41
C ILE A 53 10.78 -10.22 5.34
N LEU A 54 10.37 -9.66 6.47
CA LEU A 54 9.32 -8.67 6.56
C LEU A 54 9.93 -7.31 6.91
N TYR A 55 9.55 -6.27 6.18
CA TYR A 55 9.90 -4.90 6.47
C TYR A 55 8.64 -4.15 6.91
N ALA A 56 8.78 -3.32 7.95
CA ALA A 56 7.70 -2.55 8.54
C ALA A 56 8.08 -1.07 8.64
N ALA A 57 7.19 -0.19 8.19
CA ALA A 57 7.33 1.26 8.35
C ALA A 57 6.39 1.75 9.47
N SER A 58 6.92 2.61 10.33
CA SER A 58 6.22 3.21 11.47
C SER A 58 5.72 4.61 11.14
N GLU A 59 4.41 4.81 11.20
CA GLU A 59 3.80 6.14 11.20
C GLU A 59 3.82 6.73 12.63
N ALA A 60 5.03 7.09 13.10
CA ALA A 60 5.18 7.68 14.42
C ALA A 60 4.41 9.01 14.57
N GLN A 61 4.04 9.34 15.80
CA GLN A 61 3.35 10.60 16.11
C GLN A 61 4.23 11.83 15.85
N PRO A 62 3.65 13.05 15.76
CA PRO A 62 4.42 14.27 15.62
C PRO A 62 5.47 14.40 16.74
N GLY A 63 6.71 14.75 16.35
CA GLY A 63 7.83 14.88 17.29
C GLY A 63 8.56 13.55 17.60
N ILE A 64 8.06 12.42 17.09
CA ILE A 64 8.75 11.12 17.19
C ILE A 64 9.23 10.73 15.79
N ARG A 65 10.51 10.41 15.66
CA ARG A 65 11.07 9.93 14.38
C ARG A 65 10.43 8.60 13.99
N GLY A 66 10.10 8.47 12.71
CA GLY A 66 9.68 7.20 12.14
C GLY A 66 10.80 6.17 12.18
N GLU A 67 10.47 4.89 12.21
CA GLU A 67 11.44 3.81 12.10
C GLU A 67 11.04 2.83 10.99
N ILE A 68 12.04 2.21 10.37
CA ILE A 68 11.87 1.05 9.50
C ILE A 68 12.52 -0.12 10.20
N ALA A 69 11.82 -1.23 10.33
CA ALA A 69 12.33 -2.46 10.94
C ALA A 69 12.34 -3.60 9.93
N ALA A 70 13.38 -4.42 9.98
CA ALA A 70 13.51 -5.66 9.21
C ALA A 70 13.44 -6.87 10.16
N PHE A 71 12.66 -7.90 9.78
CA PHE A 71 12.46 -9.09 10.57
C PHE A 71 12.61 -10.36 9.73
N HIS A 72 13.25 -11.38 10.26
CA HIS A 72 13.13 -12.72 9.73
C HIS A 72 11.72 -13.28 10.01
N CYS A 73 11.09 -13.81 8.96
CA CYS A 73 9.84 -14.54 9.06
C CYS A 73 10.15 -16.00 9.44
N THR A 74 9.94 -16.37 10.70
CA THR A 74 10.17 -17.74 11.22
C THR A 74 8.84 -18.45 11.45
N GLU A 75 8.86 -19.76 11.69
CA GLU A 75 7.65 -20.51 12.06
C GLU A 75 7.01 -19.98 13.37
N LYS A 76 7.82 -19.48 14.29
CA LYS A 76 7.37 -18.95 15.58
C LYS A 76 6.84 -17.51 15.52
N GLY A 77 7.03 -16.82 14.40
CA GLY A 77 6.64 -15.41 14.20
C GLY A 77 7.76 -14.58 13.56
N LEU A 78 8.01 -13.40 14.07
CA LEU A 78 9.02 -12.46 13.59
C LEU A 78 10.22 -12.42 14.55
N THR A 79 11.43 -12.42 13.99
CA THR A 79 12.68 -12.19 14.74
C THR A 79 13.35 -10.93 14.18
N LEU A 80 13.56 -9.93 15.01
CA LEU A 80 14.17 -8.66 14.59
C LEU A 80 15.59 -8.90 14.07
N ILE A 81 15.88 -8.41 12.87
CA ILE A 81 17.23 -8.30 12.31
C ILE A 81 17.82 -6.97 12.79
N ASN A 82 17.21 -5.88 12.38
CA ASN A 82 17.58 -4.54 12.85
C ASN A 82 16.42 -3.56 12.62
N LYS A 83 16.60 -2.35 13.14
CA LYS A 83 15.78 -1.19 12.84
C LYS A 83 16.62 0.05 12.65
N VAL A 84 16.16 0.96 11.82
CA VAL A 84 16.79 2.26 11.57
C VAL A 84 15.77 3.37 11.81
N LEU A 85 16.24 4.49 12.37
CA LEU A 85 15.43 5.69 12.50
C LEU A 85 15.49 6.48 11.20
N ALA A 86 14.34 6.84 10.65
CA ALA A 86 14.28 7.74 9.52
C ALA A 86 14.68 9.17 9.93
N PRO A 87 15.12 10.02 8.98
CA PRO A 87 15.39 11.43 9.27
C PRO A 87 14.20 12.16 9.85
N GLY A 88 12.99 11.86 9.34
CA GLY A 88 11.74 12.51 9.71
C GLY A 88 10.74 11.59 10.42
N ALA A 89 9.49 12.03 10.48
CA ALA A 89 8.35 11.34 11.11
C ALA A 89 7.28 10.96 10.07
N GLY A 90 6.46 9.96 10.40
CA GLY A 90 5.27 9.63 9.59
C GLY A 90 5.57 8.84 8.34
N LEU A 91 6.42 7.82 8.44
CA LEU A 91 6.61 6.85 7.36
C LEU A 91 5.31 6.09 7.10
N VAL A 92 4.85 6.09 5.85
CA VAL A 92 3.53 5.55 5.48
C VAL A 92 3.58 4.49 4.39
N HIS A 93 4.71 4.34 3.70
CA HIS A 93 4.86 3.35 2.64
C HIS A 93 6.32 2.98 2.43
N VAL A 94 6.56 1.70 2.12
CA VAL A 94 7.86 1.17 1.72
C VAL A 94 7.71 0.21 0.54
N VAL A 95 8.76 0.10 -0.28
CA VAL A 95 8.85 -0.86 -1.38
C VAL A 95 10.29 -1.32 -1.55
N LEU A 96 10.49 -2.57 -1.98
CA LEU A 96 11.80 -3.11 -2.37
C LEU A 96 12.00 -2.93 -3.88
N ASP A 97 13.24 -2.71 -4.31
CA ASP A 97 13.58 -2.86 -5.72
C ASP A 97 13.51 -4.34 -6.15
N PRO A 98 13.42 -4.64 -7.47
CA PRO A 98 13.27 -6.02 -7.93
C PRO A 98 14.41 -6.97 -7.56
N GLU A 99 15.61 -6.45 -7.32
CA GLU A 99 16.77 -7.23 -6.88
C GLU A 99 16.90 -7.32 -5.35
N GLU A 100 15.99 -6.64 -4.62
CA GLU A 100 15.98 -6.54 -3.15
C GLU A 100 17.30 -6.02 -2.55
N LYS A 101 17.99 -5.15 -3.31
CA LYS A 101 19.21 -4.46 -2.86
C LYS A 101 18.93 -3.10 -2.25
N PHE A 102 17.78 -2.52 -2.57
CA PHE A 102 17.35 -1.21 -2.09
C PHE A 102 15.93 -1.25 -1.55
N LEU A 103 15.73 -0.50 -0.49
CA LEU A 103 14.41 -0.21 0.07
C LEU A 103 14.14 1.28 -0.10
N PHE A 104 12.99 1.60 -0.69
CA PHE A 104 12.49 2.97 -0.77
C PHE A 104 11.37 3.16 0.24
N ALA A 105 11.38 4.31 0.91
CA ALA A 105 10.36 4.69 1.88
C ALA A 105 9.91 6.13 1.64
N VAL A 106 8.67 6.45 2.02
CA VAL A 106 8.18 7.83 1.98
C VAL A 106 7.57 8.22 3.31
N SER A 107 7.80 9.50 3.66
CA SER A 107 7.22 10.14 4.83
C SER A 107 6.10 11.08 4.42
N TYR A 108 4.91 10.88 4.94
CA TYR A 108 3.76 11.76 4.73
C TYR A 108 3.97 13.14 5.38
N ARG A 109 4.54 13.14 6.60
CA ARG A 109 4.66 14.39 7.38
C ARG A 109 5.73 15.33 6.86
N ASP A 110 6.84 14.77 6.39
CA ASP A 110 8.00 15.55 5.94
C ASP A 110 8.13 15.55 4.42
N ALA A 111 7.21 14.88 3.71
CA ALA A 111 7.23 14.70 2.26
C ALA A 111 8.56 14.16 1.72
N SER A 112 9.29 13.38 2.54
CA SER A 112 10.59 12.83 2.16
C SER A 112 10.44 11.53 1.40
N VAL A 113 11.34 11.34 0.42
CA VAL A 113 11.58 10.09 -0.30
C VAL A 113 12.97 9.60 0.08
N LEU A 114 13.05 8.40 0.66
CA LEU A 114 14.26 7.84 1.25
C LEU A 114 14.68 6.59 0.49
N MET A 115 15.97 6.45 0.21
CA MET A 115 16.58 5.26 -0.38
C MET A 115 17.57 4.65 0.59
N TYR A 116 17.31 3.41 0.98
CA TYR A 116 18.22 2.63 1.87
C TYR A 116 18.82 1.46 1.12
N GLU A 117 20.04 1.11 1.49
CA GLU A 117 20.66 -0.16 1.14
C GLU A 117 19.99 -1.32 1.90
N ILE A 118 19.88 -2.49 1.29
CA ILE A 118 19.57 -3.75 1.96
C ILE A 118 20.84 -4.58 2.08
N ARG A 119 21.14 -5.01 3.29
CA ARG A 119 22.31 -5.83 3.60
C ARG A 119 22.10 -7.28 3.17
N GLU A 120 23.18 -8.05 3.07
CA GLU A 120 23.13 -9.49 2.71
C GLU A 120 22.27 -10.33 3.66
N ASP A 121 22.19 -9.95 4.95
CA ASP A 121 21.34 -10.61 5.95
C ASP A 121 19.86 -10.21 5.86
N GLY A 122 19.49 -9.34 4.90
CA GLY A 122 18.18 -8.76 4.73
C GLY A 122 17.87 -7.59 5.66
N GLY A 123 18.83 -7.17 6.47
CA GLY A 123 18.73 -5.99 7.32
C GLY A 123 18.81 -4.69 6.51
N ILE A 124 18.34 -3.60 7.11
CA ILE A 124 18.38 -2.27 6.52
C ILE A 124 19.79 -1.69 6.75
N GLY A 125 20.45 -1.28 5.68
CA GLY A 125 21.77 -0.67 5.67
C GLY A 125 21.73 0.85 5.81
N SER A 126 22.67 1.52 5.15
CA SER A 126 22.80 2.97 5.16
C SER A 126 21.68 3.67 4.42
N LEU A 127 21.28 4.86 4.87
CA LEU A 127 20.52 5.82 4.06
C LEU A 127 21.46 6.32 2.97
N LEU A 128 21.11 6.07 1.72
CA LEU A 128 21.91 6.41 0.55
C LEU A 128 21.53 7.77 -0.02
N ASP A 129 20.24 8.06 -0.09
CA ASP A 129 19.72 9.32 -0.64
C ASP A 129 18.40 9.71 0.02
N GLU A 130 18.18 11.03 0.06
CA GLU A 130 16.94 11.65 0.55
C GLU A 130 16.54 12.78 -0.39
N LYS A 131 15.24 12.83 -0.72
CA LYS A 131 14.61 13.95 -1.45
C LYS A 131 13.43 14.46 -0.63
N GLU A 132 13.22 15.76 -0.66
CA GLU A 132 12.07 16.40 -0.05
C GLU A 132 11.21 17.04 -1.13
N HIS A 133 9.89 16.77 -1.11
CA HIS A 133 8.95 17.47 -1.96
C HIS A 133 8.55 18.80 -1.32
N ILE A 134 8.41 19.82 -2.15
CA ILE A 134 8.05 21.19 -1.72
C ILE A 134 6.82 21.64 -2.51
N GLY A 135 5.89 22.29 -1.83
CA GLY A 135 4.69 22.87 -2.43
C GLY A 135 3.47 22.69 -1.55
N GLN A 136 2.34 23.12 -2.05
CA GLN A 136 1.02 23.00 -1.42
C GLN A 136 -0.06 22.84 -2.47
N GLY A 137 -1.20 22.30 -2.10
CA GLY A 137 -2.37 22.13 -2.95
C GLY A 137 -3.52 23.06 -2.56
N ARG A 138 -4.72 22.68 -3.04
CA ARG A 138 -5.93 23.50 -2.85
C ARG A 138 -6.56 23.37 -1.48
N ASP A 139 -6.49 22.19 -0.87
CA ASP A 139 -7.11 21.92 0.43
C ASP A 139 -6.23 22.47 1.55
N PRO A 140 -6.69 23.49 2.32
CA PRO A 140 -5.86 24.17 3.32
C PRO A 140 -5.53 23.30 4.54
N VAL A 141 -6.17 22.14 4.69
CA VAL A 141 -5.98 21.23 5.84
C VAL A 141 -5.21 19.97 5.43
N ARG A 142 -5.50 19.46 4.23
CA ARG A 142 -4.94 18.20 3.76
C ARG A 142 -3.80 18.39 2.75
N GLN A 143 -3.64 19.61 2.23
CA GLN A 143 -2.65 19.99 1.24
C GLN A 143 -1.93 21.30 1.62
N GLU A 144 -1.80 21.56 2.92
CA GLU A 144 -1.10 22.75 3.45
C GLU A 144 0.39 22.75 3.10
N LYS A 145 0.91 21.58 2.72
CA LYS A 145 2.25 21.33 2.20
C LYS A 145 2.27 20.03 1.38
N ALA A 146 3.42 19.66 0.83
CA ALA A 146 3.65 18.38 0.21
C ALA A 146 3.49 17.22 1.21
N HIS A 147 2.94 16.10 0.74
CA HIS A 147 2.67 14.88 1.51
C HIS A 147 2.92 13.65 0.64
N ALA A 148 4.16 13.16 0.58
CA ALA A 148 4.50 11.93 -0.11
C ALA A 148 3.80 10.74 0.58
N HIS A 149 2.86 10.08 -0.12
CA HIS A 149 2.00 9.07 0.49
C HIS A 149 2.38 7.64 0.11
N SER A 150 2.87 7.42 -1.09
CA SER A 150 3.31 6.08 -1.50
C SER A 150 4.40 6.14 -2.56
N VAL A 151 5.27 5.13 -2.58
CA VAL A 151 6.35 4.94 -3.56
C VAL A 151 6.19 3.59 -4.25
N TRP A 152 6.36 3.54 -5.56
CA TRP A 152 6.16 2.37 -6.40
C TRP A 152 7.29 2.21 -7.39
N ILE A 153 7.67 0.96 -7.67
CA ILE A 153 8.67 0.66 -8.71
C ILE A 153 7.95 0.57 -10.05
N THR A 154 8.51 1.17 -11.09
CA THR A 154 8.01 1.02 -12.45
C THR A 154 8.20 -0.41 -12.97
N PRO A 155 7.38 -0.88 -13.94
CA PRO A 155 7.43 -2.27 -14.42
C PRO A 155 8.79 -2.71 -14.98
N ASP A 156 9.57 -1.77 -15.51
CA ASP A 156 10.94 -2.00 -15.99
C ASP A 156 11.97 -2.06 -14.84
N GLY A 157 11.58 -1.75 -13.61
CA GLY A 157 12.45 -1.72 -12.44
C GLY A 157 13.44 -0.56 -12.39
N MET A 158 13.41 0.37 -13.36
CA MET A 158 14.43 1.41 -13.51
C MET A 158 14.11 2.70 -12.77
N LYS A 159 12.85 2.92 -12.45
CA LYS A 159 12.38 4.16 -11.83
C LYS A 159 11.49 3.86 -10.62
N ILE A 160 11.38 4.86 -9.76
CA ILE A 160 10.33 4.91 -8.74
C ILE A 160 9.38 6.05 -9.07
N CYS A 161 8.12 5.88 -8.73
CA CYS A 161 7.11 6.91 -8.80
C CYS A 161 6.45 7.10 -7.44
N VAL A 162 6.30 8.35 -7.03
CA VAL A 162 5.82 8.76 -5.72
C VAL A 162 4.51 9.54 -5.88
N CYS A 163 3.43 9.02 -5.29
CA CYS A 163 2.19 9.76 -5.17
C CYS A 163 2.35 10.79 -4.05
N ASP A 164 2.23 12.07 -4.39
CA ASP A 164 2.22 13.16 -3.41
C ASP A 164 0.83 13.77 -3.32
N LEU A 165 0.16 13.46 -2.21
CA LEU A 165 -1.20 13.91 -1.92
C LEU A 165 -1.28 15.43 -1.75
N GLY A 166 -0.25 16.03 -1.16
CA GLY A 166 -0.26 17.44 -0.77
C GLY A 166 -0.11 18.40 -1.94
N ILE A 167 0.46 17.96 -3.07
CA ILE A 167 0.73 18.82 -4.23
C ILE A 167 0.08 18.31 -5.52
N ASP A 168 -0.83 17.34 -5.42
CA ASP A 168 -1.55 16.75 -6.56
C ASP A 168 -0.63 16.22 -7.68
N ARG A 169 0.48 15.51 -7.31
CA ARG A 169 1.46 15.05 -8.30
C ARG A 169 1.82 13.57 -8.14
N LEU A 170 2.16 12.95 -9.27
CA LEU A 170 2.97 11.75 -9.34
C LEU A 170 4.38 12.16 -9.76
N ILE A 171 5.35 12.06 -8.86
CA ILE A 171 6.74 12.44 -9.11
C ILE A 171 7.54 11.19 -9.47
N VAL A 172 8.32 11.28 -10.54
CA VAL A 172 9.10 10.16 -11.08
C VAL A 172 10.58 10.40 -10.85
N TYR A 173 11.26 9.41 -10.32
CA TYR A 173 12.70 9.39 -10.13
C TYR A 173 13.33 8.22 -10.87
N GLU A 174 14.41 8.46 -11.58
CA GLU A 174 15.32 7.42 -12.04
C GLU A 174 16.21 6.95 -10.89
N VAL A 175 16.42 5.64 -10.79
CA VAL A 175 17.27 5.04 -9.76
C VAL A 175 18.67 4.80 -10.30
N ASP A 176 19.64 5.60 -9.88
CA ASP A 176 21.07 5.35 -10.12
C ASP A 176 21.60 4.38 -9.06
N ARG A 177 21.58 3.10 -9.40
CA ARG A 177 22.05 2.03 -8.51
C ARG A 177 23.56 2.07 -8.23
N CYS A 178 24.34 2.62 -9.17
CA CYS A 178 25.79 2.68 -9.01
C CYS A 178 26.20 3.77 -8.01
N GLN A 179 25.50 4.89 -8.02
CA GLN A 179 25.75 6.00 -7.10
C GLN A 179 24.90 5.96 -5.82
N GLY A 180 23.92 5.04 -5.75
CA GLY A 180 22.96 4.99 -4.65
C GLY A 180 22.10 6.25 -4.55
N LYS A 181 21.58 6.74 -5.68
CA LYS A 181 20.82 8.00 -5.75
C LYS A 181 19.54 7.87 -6.56
N VAL A 182 18.59 8.75 -6.27
CA VAL A 182 17.41 8.97 -7.11
C VAL A 182 17.45 10.36 -7.74
N VAL A 183 17.12 10.44 -9.03
CA VAL A 183 17.16 11.68 -9.82
C VAL A 183 15.78 11.97 -10.40
N GLU A 184 15.17 13.10 -10.01
CA GLU A 184 13.85 13.50 -10.51
C GLU A 184 13.85 13.67 -12.04
N LYS A 185 12.89 13.05 -12.70
CA LYS A 185 12.62 13.15 -14.14
C LYS A 185 11.38 14.00 -14.35
N LYS A 186 11.54 15.32 -14.30
CA LYS A 186 10.42 16.29 -14.33
C LYS A 186 9.49 16.09 -15.50
N ASP A 187 10.03 15.73 -16.67
CA ASP A 187 9.26 15.53 -17.91
C ASP A 187 8.39 14.26 -17.87
N LEU A 188 8.67 13.33 -16.94
CA LEU A 188 7.90 12.10 -16.75
C LEU A 188 6.86 12.21 -15.62
N CYS A 189 6.85 13.31 -14.87
CA CYS A 189 5.92 13.55 -13.78
C CYS A 189 4.51 13.88 -14.28
N VAL A 190 3.49 13.54 -13.46
CA VAL A 190 2.09 13.88 -13.76
C VAL A 190 1.56 14.85 -12.73
N THR A 191 0.78 15.83 -13.19
CA THR A 191 -0.02 16.70 -12.32
C THR A 191 -1.50 16.35 -12.49
N PHE A 192 -2.15 16.09 -11.36
CA PHE A 192 -3.59 15.81 -11.31
C PHE A 192 -4.39 17.11 -11.09
N PRO A 193 -5.71 17.09 -11.32
CA PRO A 193 -6.57 18.21 -10.97
C PRO A 193 -6.40 18.62 -9.51
N GLN A 194 -6.45 19.92 -9.24
CA GLN A 194 -6.26 20.47 -7.90
C GLN A 194 -7.27 19.91 -6.90
N GLY A 195 -6.79 19.46 -5.75
CA GLY A 195 -7.60 18.85 -4.69
C GLY A 195 -7.88 17.37 -4.89
N SER A 196 -7.20 16.70 -5.85
CA SER A 196 -7.34 15.25 -6.06
C SER A 196 -6.71 14.45 -4.92
N GLY A 197 -5.49 14.79 -4.52
CA GLY A 197 -4.74 14.08 -3.49
C GLY A 197 -4.36 12.64 -3.88
N PRO A 198 -3.46 12.42 -4.86
CA PRO A 198 -3.02 11.08 -5.26
C PRO A 198 -2.39 10.35 -4.06
N ARG A 199 -2.87 9.14 -3.80
CA ARG A 199 -2.51 8.39 -2.59
C ARG A 199 -1.73 7.12 -2.85
N HIS A 200 -2.32 6.20 -3.59
CA HIS A 200 -1.75 4.90 -3.94
C HIS A 200 -1.86 4.66 -5.44
N LEU A 201 -0.93 3.88 -5.97
CA LEU A 201 -0.89 3.48 -7.35
C LEU A 201 -0.80 1.95 -7.45
N VAL A 202 -1.29 1.38 -8.54
CA VAL A 202 -1.01 0.00 -8.93
C VAL A 202 -0.79 -0.06 -10.43
N PHE A 203 0.22 -0.82 -10.86
CA PHE A 203 0.42 -1.10 -12.28
C PHE A 203 -0.44 -2.26 -12.74
N HIS A 204 -0.96 -2.15 -13.96
CA HIS A 204 -1.57 -3.27 -14.64
C HIS A 204 -0.50 -4.36 -14.92
N PRO A 205 -0.83 -5.66 -14.85
CA PRO A 205 0.15 -6.73 -15.08
C PRO A 205 0.86 -6.71 -16.45
N ASN A 206 0.25 -6.05 -17.47
CA ASN A 206 0.90 -5.88 -18.77
C ASN A 206 1.98 -4.77 -18.81
N GLY A 207 2.16 -4.04 -17.72
CA GLY A 207 3.15 -2.96 -17.61
C GLY A 207 2.83 -1.67 -18.38
N ARG A 208 1.72 -1.61 -19.16
CA ARG A 208 1.36 -0.44 -19.99
C ARG A 208 0.48 0.57 -19.30
N PHE A 209 -0.25 0.18 -18.26
CA PHE A 209 -1.18 1.04 -17.57
C PHE A 209 -0.88 1.09 -16.07
N ALA A 210 -1.23 2.20 -15.47
CA ALA A 210 -1.23 2.39 -14.02
C ALA A 210 -2.53 3.05 -13.57
N TYR A 211 -2.93 2.76 -12.33
CA TYR A 211 -4.15 3.30 -11.74
C TYR A 211 -3.79 4.01 -10.46
N VAL A 212 -4.11 5.29 -10.38
CA VAL A 212 -3.84 6.13 -9.20
C VAL A 212 -5.15 6.45 -8.49
N LEU A 213 -5.26 6.03 -7.25
CA LEU A 213 -6.36 6.40 -6.38
C LEU A 213 -6.09 7.77 -5.77
N ALA A 214 -6.95 8.72 -6.06
CA ALA A 214 -6.98 10.03 -5.45
C ALA A 214 -7.78 9.97 -4.14
N GLU A 215 -7.13 10.28 -3.02
CA GLU A 215 -7.74 10.20 -1.70
C GLU A 215 -8.89 11.18 -1.55
N LEU A 216 -8.66 12.46 -1.88
CA LEU A 216 -9.56 13.55 -1.50
C LEU A 216 -10.84 13.60 -2.36
N THR A 217 -10.77 13.12 -3.61
CA THR A 217 -11.92 13.09 -4.53
C THR A 217 -12.55 11.72 -4.65
N SER A 218 -11.96 10.66 -4.06
CA SER A 218 -12.40 9.27 -4.28
C SER A 218 -12.55 8.93 -5.77
N GLU A 219 -11.58 9.34 -6.59
CA GLU A 219 -11.48 9.03 -8.01
C GLU A 219 -10.30 8.13 -8.28
N VAL A 220 -10.39 7.29 -9.31
CA VAL A 220 -9.27 6.51 -9.84
C VAL A 220 -8.91 7.04 -11.22
N PHE A 221 -7.69 7.55 -11.35
CA PHE A 221 -7.12 7.98 -12.62
C PHE A 221 -6.47 6.79 -13.33
N THR A 222 -6.72 6.67 -14.63
CA THR A 222 -6.05 5.72 -15.52
C THR A 222 -4.92 6.44 -16.23
N LEU A 223 -3.71 5.91 -16.09
CA LEU A 223 -2.51 6.40 -16.77
C LEU A 223 -2.03 5.35 -17.76
N GLU A 224 -1.68 5.76 -18.98
CA GLU A 224 -0.83 4.97 -19.87
C GLU A 224 0.62 5.24 -19.50
N TYR A 225 1.43 4.18 -19.45
CA TYR A 225 2.84 4.25 -19.06
C TYR A 225 3.74 3.71 -20.17
N SER A 226 4.83 4.42 -20.43
CA SER A 226 5.99 3.89 -21.14
C SER A 226 7.28 4.32 -20.43
N SER A 227 8.33 3.50 -20.56
CA SER A 227 9.63 3.77 -19.92
C SER A 227 10.25 5.10 -20.36
N ASP A 228 10.01 5.51 -21.60
CA ASP A 228 10.66 6.66 -22.22
C ASP A 228 9.82 7.95 -22.09
N ALA A 229 8.49 7.83 -22.27
CA ALA A 229 7.58 8.97 -22.27
C ALA A 229 6.92 9.21 -20.88
N GLY A 230 7.12 8.30 -19.92
CA GLY A 230 6.50 8.41 -18.60
C GLY A 230 5.02 8.07 -18.61
N PHE A 231 4.21 8.94 -18.02
CA PHE A 231 2.79 8.69 -17.80
C PHE A 231 1.91 9.72 -18.53
N GLU A 232 0.85 9.24 -19.17
CA GLU A 232 -0.21 10.08 -19.76
C GLU A 232 -1.56 9.73 -19.13
N THR A 233 -2.32 10.70 -18.66
CA THR A 233 -3.67 10.49 -18.12
C THR A 233 -4.66 10.26 -19.25
N VAL A 234 -5.23 9.05 -19.33
CA VAL A 234 -6.15 8.63 -20.41
C VAL A 234 -7.61 8.50 -19.95
N GLY A 235 -7.86 8.65 -18.64
CA GLY A 235 -9.22 8.60 -18.09
C GLY A 235 -9.27 8.69 -16.57
N LYS A 236 -10.50 8.80 -16.05
CA LYS A 236 -10.78 8.68 -14.62
C LYS A 236 -12.17 8.11 -14.39
N GLU A 237 -12.39 7.53 -13.22
CA GLU A 237 -13.67 6.95 -12.80
C GLU A 237 -13.89 7.20 -11.31
N SER A 238 -15.13 7.50 -10.91
CA SER A 238 -15.48 7.68 -9.49
C SER A 238 -15.49 6.34 -8.74
N ALA A 239 -14.96 6.32 -7.52
CA ALA A 239 -15.07 5.19 -6.61
C ALA A 239 -16.42 5.15 -5.87
N LEU A 240 -17.18 6.23 -5.88
CA LEU A 240 -18.42 6.37 -5.12
C LEU A 240 -19.64 6.03 -5.96
N CYS A 241 -20.57 5.24 -5.41
CA CYS A 241 -21.84 4.88 -5.98
C CYS A 241 -22.98 5.59 -5.25
N GLN A 242 -23.47 6.70 -5.80
CA GLN A 242 -24.61 7.46 -5.24
C GLN A 242 -24.46 7.78 -3.74
N TYR A 243 -23.23 8.04 -3.31
CA TYR A 243 -22.93 8.40 -1.93
C TYR A 243 -22.72 9.90 -1.82
N GLU A 244 -23.55 10.56 -1.00
CA GLU A 244 -23.57 12.02 -0.82
C GLU A 244 -22.79 12.50 0.42
N GLY A 245 -22.30 11.57 1.25
CA GLY A 245 -21.53 11.88 2.45
C GLY A 245 -20.06 12.16 2.16
N TYR A 246 -19.33 12.55 3.21
CA TYR A 246 -17.88 12.68 3.14
C TYR A 246 -17.23 11.30 2.99
N SER A 247 -16.44 11.11 1.96
CA SER A 247 -15.70 9.88 1.72
C SER A 247 -14.35 10.18 1.08
N ILE A 248 -13.35 9.41 1.47
CA ILE A 248 -11.98 9.51 0.95
C ILE A 248 -11.45 8.12 0.57
N GLY A 249 -10.71 8.05 -0.54
CA GLY A 249 -10.08 6.82 -1.00
C GLY A 249 -8.99 6.30 -0.04
N ALA A 250 -8.72 4.98 -0.04
CA ALA A 250 -7.65 4.42 0.77
C ALA A 250 -6.71 3.49 -0.01
N ALA A 251 -7.07 2.26 -0.26
CA ALA A 251 -6.23 1.29 -0.95
C ALA A 251 -6.73 1.01 -2.37
N ILE A 252 -5.83 0.57 -3.24
CA ILE A 252 -6.14 0.14 -4.61
C ILE A 252 -5.35 -1.13 -4.92
N ARG A 253 -5.99 -2.12 -5.55
CA ARG A 253 -5.39 -3.39 -5.99
C ARG A 253 -6.00 -3.82 -7.31
N ILE A 254 -5.20 -4.50 -8.14
CA ILE A 254 -5.66 -5.10 -9.39
C ILE A 254 -5.55 -6.62 -9.32
N SER A 255 -6.47 -7.35 -9.96
CA SER A 255 -6.37 -8.79 -10.09
C SER A 255 -5.18 -9.19 -10.97
N ARG A 256 -4.60 -10.37 -10.73
CA ARG A 256 -3.42 -10.87 -11.45
C ARG A 256 -3.63 -11.01 -12.96
N ASP A 257 -4.87 -11.27 -13.37
CA ASP A 257 -5.27 -11.34 -14.77
C ASP A 257 -5.52 -9.97 -15.42
N GLY A 258 -5.42 -8.89 -14.63
CA GLY A 258 -5.64 -7.51 -15.07
C GLY A 258 -7.10 -7.14 -15.33
N LYS A 259 -8.07 -8.05 -15.17
CA LYS A 259 -9.46 -7.82 -15.59
C LYS A 259 -10.27 -6.96 -14.63
N TYR A 260 -9.89 -6.93 -13.34
CA TYR A 260 -10.64 -6.22 -12.31
C TYR A 260 -9.74 -5.42 -11.39
N LEU A 261 -10.13 -4.17 -11.16
CA LEU A 261 -9.51 -3.25 -10.21
C LEU A 261 -10.44 -3.07 -9.02
N TYR A 262 -9.87 -2.87 -7.84
CA TYR A 262 -10.57 -2.67 -6.58
C TYR A 262 -10.01 -1.45 -5.88
N SER A 263 -10.88 -0.62 -5.26
CA SER A 263 -10.46 0.45 -4.35
C SER A 263 -11.36 0.50 -3.13
N SER A 264 -10.81 0.91 -1.99
CA SER A 264 -11.58 1.08 -0.75
C SER A 264 -11.87 2.55 -0.47
N ASN A 265 -13.08 2.83 0.06
CA ASN A 265 -13.57 4.16 0.42
C ASN A 265 -13.85 4.24 1.91
N ARG A 266 -13.21 5.20 2.59
CA ARG A 266 -13.41 5.50 4.02
C ARG A 266 -14.49 6.57 4.16
N GLY A 267 -15.55 6.27 4.86
CA GLY A 267 -16.76 7.09 4.97
C GLY A 267 -17.93 6.44 4.26
N ALA A 268 -17.86 6.14 2.97
CA ALA A 268 -18.79 5.23 2.30
C ALA A 268 -18.66 3.78 2.83
N ASP A 269 -17.50 3.44 3.37
CA ASP A 269 -17.18 2.15 4.01
C ASP A 269 -17.46 0.96 3.09
N ASP A 270 -16.96 1.06 1.85
CA ASP A 270 -17.15 0.08 0.80
C ASP A 270 -15.88 -0.21 -0.01
N ILE A 271 -15.97 -1.24 -0.84
CA ILE A 271 -14.99 -1.61 -1.87
C ILE A 271 -15.65 -1.40 -3.22
N ALA A 272 -15.13 -0.46 -4.00
CA ALA A 272 -15.52 -0.27 -5.39
C ALA A 272 -14.80 -1.28 -6.30
N VAL A 273 -15.53 -1.84 -7.26
CA VAL A 273 -15.04 -2.80 -8.24
C VAL A 273 -15.17 -2.22 -9.62
N TYR A 274 -14.10 -2.33 -10.39
CA TYR A 274 -14.04 -1.83 -11.76
C TYR A 274 -13.67 -2.96 -12.71
N ARG A 275 -14.34 -2.97 -13.87
CA ARG A 275 -13.89 -3.76 -15.02
C ARG A 275 -12.81 -2.98 -15.76
N VAL A 276 -11.72 -3.65 -16.08
CA VAL A 276 -10.64 -3.12 -16.91
C VAL A 276 -10.83 -3.59 -18.32
N SER A 277 -10.79 -2.69 -19.29
CA SER A 277 -10.86 -2.99 -20.73
C SER A 277 -9.45 -3.19 -21.33
N GLU A 278 -9.36 -3.77 -22.52
CA GLU A 278 -8.08 -4.05 -23.21
C GLU A 278 -7.22 -2.79 -23.43
N ASN A 279 -7.86 -1.63 -23.57
CA ASN A 279 -7.19 -0.34 -23.70
C ASN A 279 -6.87 0.32 -22.35
N GLY A 280 -6.93 -0.44 -21.25
CA GLY A 280 -6.60 -0.01 -19.90
C GLY A 280 -7.68 0.83 -19.20
N ARG A 281 -8.70 1.32 -19.92
CA ARG A 281 -9.76 2.12 -19.31
C ARG A 281 -10.58 1.30 -18.31
N ILE A 282 -10.98 1.93 -17.24
CA ILE A 282 -11.78 1.32 -16.19
C ILE A 282 -13.22 1.84 -16.21
N LYS A 283 -14.14 0.97 -15.83
CA LYS A 283 -15.54 1.31 -15.56
C LYS A 283 -15.96 0.68 -14.25
N ARG A 284 -16.39 1.48 -13.29
CA ARG A 284 -16.96 0.98 -12.05
C ARG A 284 -18.24 0.20 -12.35
N ILE A 285 -18.33 -1.00 -11.82
CA ILE A 285 -19.44 -1.91 -12.06
C ILE A 285 -20.30 -2.13 -10.82
N MET A 286 -19.70 -2.10 -9.62
CA MET A 286 -20.40 -2.30 -8.36
C MET A 286 -19.60 -1.81 -7.17
N ASN A 287 -20.26 -1.63 -6.02
CA ASN A 287 -19.65 -1.41 -4.73
C ASN A 287 -20.17 -2.45 -3.73
N PHE A 288 -19.30 -2.93 -2.84
CA PHE A 288 -19.62 -3.88 -1.79
C PHE A 288 -19.30 -3.27 -0.43
N SER A 289 -20.24 -3.33 0.53
CA SER A 289 -19.96 -2.94 1.90
C SER A 289 -18.73 -3.68 2.44
N CYS A 290 -17.81 -2.97 3.08
CA CYS A 290 -16.65 -3.57 3.76
C CYS A 290 -17.03 -4.33 5.04
N LYS A 291 -18.32 -4.31 5.46
CA LYS A 291 -18.82 -4.94 6.71
C LYS A 291 -18.05 -4.50 7.96
N GLY A 292 -17.62 -3.25 7.95
CA GLY A 292 -16.91 -2.56 9.00
C GLY A 292 -16.88 -1.06 8.71
N LYS A 293 -15.94 -0.35 9.33
CA LYS A 293 -15.76 1.10 9.13
C LYS A 293 -14.30 1.41 8.88
N HIS A 294 -14.08 2.39 7.99
CA HIS A 294 -12.78 2.90 7.64
C HIS A 294 -11.86 1.80 7.05
N PRO A 295 -12.23 1.19 5.89
CA PRO A 295 -11.43 0.18 5.21
C PRO A 295 -10.12 0.79 4.69
N ARG A 296 -9.07 0.76 5.53
CA ARG A 296 -7.82 1.48 5.24
C ARG A 296 -6.92 0.71 4.27
N ASP A 297 -6.94 -0.61 4.35
CA ASP A 297 -6.19 -1.48 3.44
C ASP A 297 -6.97 -2.76 3.15
N PHE A 298 -6.67 -3.38 2.02
CA PHE A 298 -7.14 -4.72 1.67
C PHE A 298 -6.12 -5.40 0.77
N ILE A 299 -6.17 -6.72 0.73
CA ILE A 299 -5.34 -7.54 -0.16
C ILE A 299 -6.20 -8.52 -0.97
N LEU A 300 -5.70 -8.86 -2.16
CA LEU A 300 -6.14 -10.03 -2.93
C LEU A 300 -5.20 -11.18 -2.57
N ALA A 301 -5.75 -12.31 -2.17
CA ALA A 301 -4.99 -13.42 -1.62
C ALA A 301 -5.34 -14.75 -2.31
N SER A 302 -4.44 -15.74 -2.20
CA SER A 302 -4.59 -17.08 -2.80
C SER A 302 -4.96 -17.04 -4.29
N CYS A 303 -4.08 -16.47 -5.10
CA CYS A 303 -4.31 -16.25 -6.53
C CYS A 303 -5.61 -15.48 -6.81
N ASP A 304 -5.87 -14.45 -6.00
CA ASP A 304 -7.02 -13.54 -6.08
C ASP A 304 -8.39 -14.18 -5.80
N ARG A 305 -8.40 -15.38 -5.24
CA ARG A 305 -9.65 -16.05 -4.87
C ARG A 305 -10.36 -15.38 -3.69
N TYR A 306 -9.60 -14.71 -2.83
CA TYR A 306 -10.11 -14.04 -1.64
C TYR A 306 -9.70 -12.58 -1.59
N LEU A 307 -10.57 -11.74 -1.04
CA LEU A 307 -10.25 -10.37 -0.64
C LEU A 307 -10.38 -10.28 0.88
N LEU A 308 -9.32 -9.77 1.54
CA LEU A 308 -9.31 -9.48 2.97
C LEU A 308 -9.23 -7.99 3.16
N CYS A 309 -10.14 -7.41 3.95
CA CYS A 309 -10.23 -5.97 4.18
C CYS A 309 -10.04 -5.63 5.65
N ALA A 310 -9.07 -4.76 5.95
CA ALA A 310 -8.79 -4.23 7.27
C ALA A 310 -9.64 -3.00 7.56
N ASN A 311 -10.59 -3.12 8.47
CA ASN A 311 -11.51 -2.07 8.89
C ASN A 311 -11.00 -1.47 10.21
N ARG A 312 -10.36 -0.30 10.12
CA ARG A 312 -9.66 0.32 11.25
C ARG A 312 -10.58 0.62 12.44
N ASP A 313 -11.76 1.19 12.18
CA ASP A 313 -12.61 1.77 13.24
C ASP A 313 -13.58 0.75 13.86
N THR A 314 -13.69 -0.44 13.29
CA THR A 314 -14.48 -1.56 13.82
C THR A 314 -13.65 -2.73 14.31
N ASP A 315 -12.31 -2.57 14.34
CA ASP A 315 -11.38 -3.55 14.92
C ASP A 315 -11.57 -4.96 14.35
N ASN A 316 -11.84 -5.06 13.04
CA ASN A 316 -12.04 -6.35 12.38
C ASN A 316 -11.38 -6.41 10.99
N ILE A 317 -11.15 -7.64 10.54
CA ILE A 317 -10.78 -7.94 9.16
C ILE A 317 -11.91 -8.75 8.57
N THR A 318 -12.43 -8.34 7.41
CA THR A 318 -13.49 -9.04 6.70
C THR A 318 -12.92 -9.82 5.53
N VAL A 319 -13.44 -11.02 5.32
CA VAL A 319 -12.99 -11.95 4.28
C VAL A 319 -14.13 -12.16 3.29
N TYR A 320 -13.82 -12.01 2.01
CA TYR A 320 -14.73 -12.21 0.90
C TYR A 320 -14.20 -13.29 -0.04
N LEU A 321 -15.09 -14.09 -0.59
CA LEU A 321 -14.82 -14.88 -1.79
C LEU A 321 -14.97 -13.96 -3.01
N ARG A 322 -13.97 -13.93 -3.88
CA ARG A 322 -13.98 -13.20 -5.13
C ARG A 322 -14.39 -14.11 -6.28
N ASP A 323 -15.34 -13.67 -7.07
CA ASP A 323 -15.70 -14.29 -8.33
C ASP A 323 -14.74 -13.82 -9.44
N SER A 324 -14.06 -14.75 -10.11
CA SER A 324 -13.08 -14.42 -11.16
C SER A 324 -13.71 -13.90 -12.44
N GLU A 325 -14.96 -14.26 -12.75
CA GLU A 325 -15.63 -13.90 -13.99
C GLU A 325 -16.33 -12.54 -13.92
N THR A 326 -16.86 -12.20 -12.75
CA THR A 326 -17.62 -10.96 -12.55
C THR A 326 -16.85 -9.90 -11.75
N GLY A 327 -15.76 -10.29 -11.06
CA GLY A 327 -15.05 -9.44 -10.09
C GLY A 327 -15.82 -9.26 -8.78
N GLY A 328 -17.02 -9.84 -8.64
CA GLY A 328 -17.91 -9.69 -7.49
C GLY A 328 -17.34 -10.26 -6.20
N LEU A 329 -17.84 -9.75 -5.06
CA LEU A 329 -17.39 -10.15 -3.72
C LEU A 329 -18.57 -10.74 -2.94
N SER A 330 -18.40 -11.94 -2.41
CA SER A 330 -19.34 -12.59 -1.50
C SER A 330 -18.73 -12.65 -0.10
N TYR A 331 -19.38 -12.02 0.88
CA TYR A 331 -18.94 -12.03 2.26
C TYR A 331 -18.90 -13.47 2.82
N LEU A 332 -17.78 -13.83 3.44
CA LEU A 332 -17.61 -15.14 4.08
C LEU A 332 -17.63 -15.04 5.61
N ARG A 333 -16.79 -14.19 6.17
CA ARG A 333 -16.59 -14.10 7.63
C ARG A 333 -15.86 -12.82 8.03
N GLU A 334 -15.77 -12.62 9.33
CA GLU A 334 -14.89 -11.62 9.93
C GLU A 334 -13.92 -12.25 10.93
N ILE A 335 -12.77 -11.59 11.11
CA ILE A 335 -11.78 -11.89 12.13
C ILE A 335 -11.79 -10.71 13.08
N LYS A 336 -12.08 -10.97 14.37
CA LYS A 336 -12.19 -9.97 15.44
C LYS A 336 -10.98 -10.00 16.38
N GLY A 337 -10.92 -9.00 17.27
CA GLY A 337 -9.94 -8.96 18.35
C GLY A 337 -8.61 -8.33 17.99
N ILE A 338 -8.55 -7.64 16.86
CA ILE A 338 -7.39 -6.85 16.46
C ILE A 338 -7.75 -5.36 16.45
N SER A 339 -7.12 -4.60 17.32
CA SER A 339 -7.40 -3.16 17.40
C SER A 339 -6.71 -2.39 16.30
N MET A 340 -7.47 -1.55 15.60
CA MET A 340 -7.03 -0.63 14.54
C MET A 340 -6.16 -1.27 13.43
N PRO A 341 -6.62 -2.35 12.74
CA PRO A 341 -5.86 -2.94 11.64
C PRO A 341 -5.81 -1.99 10.44
N VAL A 342 -4.63 -1.76 9.86
CA VAL A 342 -4.44 -0.76 8.79
C VAL A 342 -3.56 -1.22 7.63
N CYS A 343 -2.90 -2.36 7.75
CA CYS A 343 -2.12 -2.97 6.68
C CYS A 343 -2.16 -4.49 6.78
N LEU A 344 -2.27 -5.16 5.65
CA LEU A 344 -2.30 -6.60 5.55
C LEU A 344 -1.22 -7.10 4.59
N VAL A 345 -0.48 -8.14 5.01
CA VAL A 345 0.46 -8.85 4.14
C VAL A 345 0.28 -10.35 4.32
N ASN A 346 0.09 -11.05 3.21
CA ASN A 346 -0.06 -12.50 3.21
C ASN A 346 1.20 -13.17 2.68
N THR A 347 1.67 -14.21 3.40
CA THR A 347 2.77 -15.07 2.96
C THR A 347 2.33 -16.52 2.98
N GLN A 348 2.92 -17.33 2.10
CA GLN A 348 2.74 -18.79 2.16
C GLN A 348 3.84 -19.40 3.02
N LEU A 349 3.46 -20.28 3.95
CA LEU A 349 4.42 -21.12 4.64
C LEU A 349 4.83 -22.24 3.67
N ASN A 350 6.01 -22.14 3.11
CA ASN A 350 6.62 -23.28 2.45
C ASN A 350 6.94 -24.31 3.54
N LYS A 351 6.48 -25.55 3.39
CA LYS A 351 7.04 -26.64 4.18
C LYS A 351 8.53 -26.68 3.83
N GLU A 352 9.39 -26.49 4.83
CA GLU A 352 10.79 -26.86 4.68
C GLU A 352 10.82 -28.32 4.26
N THR A 353 11.36 -28.58 3.06
CA THR A 353 11.66 -29.91 2.55
C THR A 353 12.89 -30.48 3.26
#